data_2342af3be0477a4478d8023f254140a8
#
_entry.id   2342af3be0477a4478d8023f254140a8
#
_cell.length_a   1.000
_cell.length_b   1.000
_cell.length_c   1.000
_cell.angle_alpha   90.00
_cell.angle_beta   90.00
_cell.angle_gamma   90.00
#
_symmetry.space_group_name_H-M   'P 1'
#
loop_
_entity.id
_entity.type
_entity.pdbx_description
1 polymer ?
#
loop_
_entity_poly.entity_id
_entity_poly.type
_entity_poly.pdbx_seq_one_letter_code
_entity_poly.pdbx_strand_id
1 'polypeptide(L)'
;LLNPRSYVNFGSSNQRNIGLDRNSLKFDFNYSWNKNDNFFNFSISQVELIKNKNIQNYFNIYSNSYETVNEIAKQYTTDAKYFSDGNLQIPNGIDLFLNDVPTIFLSVLNSDDLKTINYISNRKNRLTTNNLIIGSSFSISNNYDNRYDKSNFNQWRINFQSAGLITNLFTGNSNKNDEGKKIISDLPFSQFLKSEISYIKHWDLGESSTFATRYFVGFALPYGNSDNIPFSESFFAGGSNDNRAWEVYRLGPGSSGATDEFNEGNFKIAMNFEYRFKMFGRFNGALFSDIGNIWNLLDDTEDENRKFNGFEDLSELAIGSGFGLRYDSGLFVFRLDMGLKTYNPAQEKNRRWLKDFNLKKAVFNIGLNYPF
;
A
#
# COMPACT_ATOMS: atom_id res chain seq x y z
N LEU A 1 -3.77 12.06 35.80
CA LEU A 1 -5.01 12.73 35.41
C LEU A 1 -5.24 12.51 33.92
N LEU A 2 -6.42 11.94 33.58
CA LEU A 2 -6.87 11.81 32.20
C LEU A 2 -7.24 13.21 31.72
N ASN A 3 -6.67 13.65 30.60
CA ASN A 3 -7.07 14.89 29.95
C ASN A 3 -7.73 14.52 28.59
N PRO A 4 -9.03 14.21 28.61
CA PRO A 4 -9.74 13.78 27.42
C PRO A 4 -10.00 14.95 26.47
N ARG A 5 -9.82 14.68 25.17
CA ARG A 5 -10.25 15.58 24.10
C ARG A 5 -11.18 14.80 23.19
N SER A 6 -12.34 15.34 22.92
CA SER A 6 -13.28 14.80 21.93
C SER A 6 -13.43 15.80 20.79
N TYR A 7 -13.46 15.33 19.56
CA TYR A 7 -13.73 16.15 18.38
C TYR A 7 -14.45 15.35 17.31
N VAL A 8 -15.24 16.03 16.53
CA VAL A 8 -15.92 15.49 15.36
C VAL A 8 -15.27 16.11 14.14
N ASN A 9 -14.80 15.28 13.24
CA ASN A 9 -14.33 15.72 11.94
C ASN A 9 -15.34 15.34 10.87
N PHE A 10 -15.74 16.32 10.08
CA PHE A 10 -16.48 16.12 8.86
C PHE A 10 -15.62 16.63 7.70
N GLY A 11 -15.31 15.77 6.76
CA GLY A 11 -14.50 16.11 5.60
C GLY A 11 -15.05 15.52 4.33
N SER A 12 -15.05 16.30 3.27
CA SER A 12 -15.19 15.80 1.92
C SER A 12 -13.89 16.06 1.17
N SER A 13 -13.39 15.07 0.47
CA SER A 13 -12.23 15.25 -0.39
C SER A 13 -12.51 14.74 -1.81
N ASN A 14 -12.02 15.49 -2.78
CA ASN A 14 -11.91 15.04 -4.15
C ASN A 14 -10.43 14.71 -4.38
N GLN A 15 -10.08 13.44 -4.24
CA GLN A 15 -8.70 13.00 -4.41
C GLN A 15 -8.55 12.39 -5.79
N ARG A 16 -7.61 12.93 -6.56
CA ARG A 16 -7.06 12.28 -7.75
C ARG A 16 -5.94 11.35 -7.30
N ASN A 17 -6.32 10.20 -6.79
CA ASN A 17 -5.36 9.21 -6.32
C ASN A 17 -5.11 8.21 -7.44
N ILE A 18 -3.83 7.91 -7.72
CA ILE A 18 -3.44 6.94 -8.76
C ILE A 18 -4.07 7.19 -10.15
N GLY A 19 -4.33 8.46 -10.50
CA GLY A 19 -4.90 8.84 -11.79
C GLY A 19 -6.42 8.70 -11.93
N LEU A 20 -7.11 8.04 -10.98
CA LEU A 20 -8.55 7.93 -10.94
C LEU A 20 -9.16 9.01 -10.04
N ASP A 21 -10.21 9.68 -10.53
CA ASP A 21 -10.94 10.65 -9.73
C ASP A 21 -11.82 9.92 -8.70
N ARG A 22 -11.59 10.20 -7.43
CA ARG A 22 -12.36 9.65 -6.31
C ARG A 22 -12.97 10.77 -5.50
N ASN A 23 -14.24 10.66 -5.17
CA ASN A 23 -14.87 11.46 -4.15
C ASN A 23 -14.99 10.63 -2.88
N SER A 24 -14.47 11.13 -1.78
CA SER A 24 -14.74 10.55 -0.47
C SER A 24 -15.48 11.54 0.42
N LEU A 25 -16.41 11.02 1.17
CA LEU A 25 -17.07 11.71 2.28
C LEU A 25 -16.69 10.94 3.54
N LYS A 26 -16.04 11.61 4.48
CA LYS A 26 -15.57 11.01 5.71
C LYS A 26 -16.19 11.71 6.91
N PHE A 27 -16.71 10.92 7.83
CA PHE A 27 -17.18 11.36 9.13
C PHE A 27 -16.47 10.55 10.22
N ASP A 28 -15.77 11.24 11.11
CA ASP A 28 -15.07 10.64 12.24
C ASP A 28 -15.52 11.26 13.54
N PHE A 29 -15.90 10.45 14.52
CA PHE A 29 -15.98 10.84 15.91
C PHE A 29 -14.78 10.27 16.66
N ASN A 30 -13.91 11.15 17.17
CA ASN A 30 -12.69 10.77 17.85
C ASN A 30 -12.74 11.15 19.32
N TYR A 31 -12.27 10.25 20.16
CA TYR A 31 -12.04 10.48 21.57
C TYR A 31 -10.57 10.18 21.88
N SER A 32 -9.85 11.16 22.37
CA SER A 32 -8.42 11.04 22.68
C SER A 32 -8.12 11.44 24.11
N TRP A 33 -7.15 10.78 24.72
CA TRP A 33 -6.67 11.09 26.06
C TRP A 33 -5.21 10.75 26.25
N ASN A 34 -4.55 11.41 27.22
CA ASN A 34 -3.18 11.16 27.62
C ASN A 34 -3.12 10.59 29.03
N LYS A 35 -2.25 9.62 29.25
CA LYS A 35 -1.93 9.08 30.58
C LYS A 35 -0.49 8.60 30.61
N ASN A 36 0.32 9.13 31.55
CA ASN A 36 1.70 8.66 31.76
C ASN A 36 2.51 8.59 30.45
N ASP A 37 2.62 9.69 29.75
CA ASP A 37 3.35 9.81 28.47
C ASP A 37 2.81 8.95 27.31
N ASN A 38 1.66 8.31 27.48
CA ASN A 38 0.99 7.60 26.42
C ASN A 38 -0.21 8.40 25.88
N PHE A 39 -0.36 8.39 24.57
CA PHE A 39 -1.48 8.98 23.87
C PHE A 39 -2.39 7.88 23.33
N PHE A 40 -3.67 7.97 23.70
CA PHE A 40 -4.71 7.04 23.25
C PHE A 40 -5.69 7.79 22.36
N ASN A 41 -6.09 7.15 21.29
CA ASN A 41 -7.14 7.65 20.41
C ASN A 41 -8.09 6.53 20.04
N PHE A 42 -9.37 6.81 20.15
CA PHE A 42 -10.43 5.88 19.79
C PHE A 42 -11.42 6.60 18.87
N SER A 43 -11.60 6.09 17.66
CA SER A 43 -12.65 6.50 16.73
C SER A 43 -13.81 5.54 16.80
N ILE A 44 -14.96 6.01 17.27
CA ILE A 44 -16.14 5.17 17.51
C ILE A 44 -16.88 4.89 16.20
N SER A 45 -16.92 5.85 15.29
CA SER A 45 -17.56 5.67 14.00
C SER A 45 -16.78 6.39 12.92
N GLN A 46 -16.22 5.61 12.04
CA GLN A 46 -15.63 6.08 10.79
C GLN A 46 -16.55 5.64 9.67
N VAL A 47 -17.15 6.60 8.99
CA VAL A 47 -17.94 6.34 7.79
C VAL A 47 -17.20 6.99 6.62
N GLU A 48 -16.75 6.18 5.69
CA GLU A 48 -16.12 6.65 4.47
C GLU A 48 -16.87 6.10 3.27
N LEU A 49 -17.44 7.00 2.49
CA LEU A 49 -18.08 6.70 1.22
C LEU A 49 -17.11 7.04 0.09
N ILE A 50 -16.67 6.03 -0.63
CA ILE A 50 -15.79 6.18 -1.79
C ILE A 50 -16.66 6.02 -3.04
N LYS A 51 -16.77 7.10 -3.83
CA LYS A 51 -17.37 7.08 -5.17
C LYS A 51 -16.28 7.28 -6.19
N ASN A 52 -16.10 6.30 -7.05
CA ASN A 52 -15.17 6.40 -8.15
C ASN A 52 -15.84 7.10 -9.33
N LYS A 53 -15.15 8.10 -9.88
CA LYS A 53 -15.50 8.75 -11.14
C LYS A 53 -14.59 8.21 -12.23
N ASN A 54 -15.05 8.31 -13.48
CA ASN A 54 -14.26 7.95 -14.65
C ASN A 54 -13.79 6.47 -14.68
N ILE A 55 -14.65 5.56 -14.26
CA ILE A 55 -14.43 4.11 -14.39
C ILE A 55 -14.01 3.74 -15.82
N GLN A 56 -14.62 4.40 -16.82
CA GLN A 56 -14.35 4.20 -18.23
C GLN A 56 -12.91 4.55 -18.65
N ASN A 57 -12.17 5.32 -17.84
CA ASN A 57 -10.81 5.72 -18.13
C ASN A 57 -9.74 4.80 -17.50
N TYR A 58 -10.14 3.71 -16.86
CA TYR A 58 -9.17 2.82 -16.19
C TYR A 58 -8.02 2.41 -17.13
N PHE A 59 -8.31 1.85 -18.27
CA PHE A 59 -7.31 1.35 -19.21
C PHE A 59 -6.54 2.46 -19.95
N ASN A 60 -7.07 3.68 -20.03
CA ASN A 60 -6.33 4.84 -20.51
C ASN A 60 -5.25 5.30 -19.51
N ILE A 61 -5.47 5.04 -18.22
CA ILE A 61 -4.56 5.41 -17.13
C ILE A 61 -3.54 4.28 -16.86
N TYR A 62 -4.01 3.03 -16.95
CA TYR A 62 -3.21 1.82 -16.72
C TYR A 62 -2.88 1.15 -18.05
N SER A 63 -1.97 1.79 -18.81
CA SER A 63 -1.62 1.37 -20.17
C SER A 63 -0.97 -0.01 -20.24
N ASN A 64 -0.13 -0.38 -19.25
CA ASN A 64 0.47 -1.72 -19.20
C ASN A 64 -0.59 -2.81 -19.04
N SER A 65 -1.59 -2.57 -18.17
CA SER A 65 -2.71 -3.49 -18.01
C SER A 65 -3.53 -3.60 -19.31
N TYR A 66 -3.73 -2.47 -20.01
CA TYR A 66 -4.39 -2.47 -21.32
C TYR A 66 -3.60 -3.29 -22.34
N GLU A 67 -2.30 -2.99 -22.51
CA GLU A 67 -1.44 -3.68 -23.48
C GLU A 67 -1.43 -5.18 -23.25
N THR A 68 -1.30 -5.61 -21.99
CA THR A 68 -1.31 -7.03 -21.61
C THR A 68 -2.63 -7.72 -22.01
N VAL A 69 -3.77 -7.13 -21.67
CA VAL A 69 -5.09 -7.70 -22.04
C VAL A 69 -5.29 -7.69 -23.55
N ASN A 70 -4.86 -6.63 -24.26
CA ASN A 70 -4.96 -6.50 -25.69
C ASN A 70 -4.13 -7.55 -26.44
N GLU A 71 -2.89 -7.83 -25.99
CA GLU A 71 -2.03 -8.87 -26.56
C GLU A 71 -2.60 -10.27 -26.31
N ILE A 72 -3.10 -10.54 -25.10
CA ILE A 72 -3.75 -11.82 -24.81
C ILE A 72 -4.99 -11.98 -25.68
N ALA A 73 -5.88 -10.99 -25.71
CA ALA A 73 -7.13 -11.09 -26.49
C ALA A 73 -6.88 -11.40 -27.98
N LYS A 74 -5.87 -10.79 -28.59
CA LYS A 74 -5.48 -11.04 -30.00
C LYS A 74 -5.07 -12.46 -30.30
N GLN A 75 -4.59 -13.21 -29.30
CA GLN A 75 -4.20 -14.62 -29.48
C GLN A 75 -5.42 -15.55 -29.55
N TYR A 76 -6.55 -15.15 -28.95
CA TYR A 76 -7.71 -16.02 -28.77
C TYR A 76 -8.94 -15.62 -29.57
N THR A 77 -9.00 -14.37 -30.06
CA THR A 77 -10.14 -13.90 -30.85
C THR A 77 -9.78 -12.79 -31.80
N THR A 78 -10.49 -12.71 -32.92
CA THR A 78 -10.43 -11.61 -33.88
C THR A 78 -11.81 -10.97 -34.09
N ASP A 79 -12.77 -11.27 -33.21
CA ASP A 79 -14.15 -10.80 -33.33
C ASP A 79 -14.22 -9.27 -33.24
N ALA A 80 -14.80 -8.65 -34.27
CA ALA A 80 -14.94 -7.20 -34.40
C ALA A 80 -15.75 -6.56 -33.25
N LYS A 81 -16.52 -7.32 -32.49
CA LYS A 81 -17.23 -6.80 -31.31
C LYS A 81 -16.30 -6.28 -30.23
N TYR A 82 -15.05 -6.78 -30.16
CA TYR A 82 -14.06 -6.36 -29.18
C TYR A 82 -13.07 -5.36 -29.74
N PHE A 83 -12.77 -5.40 -31.05
CA PHE A 83 -11.66 -4.70 -31.66
C PHE A 83 -12.10 -3.56 -32.58
N SER A 84 -11.31 -2.50 -32.64
CA SER A 84 -11.29 -1.48 -33.67
C SER A 84 -9.85 -1.23 -34.09
N ASP A 85 -9.62 -1.20 -35.40
CA ASP A 85 -8.28 -1.01 -35.96
C ASP A 85 -7.23 -2.01 -35.41
N GLY A 86 -7.66 -3.25 -35.14
CA GLY A 86 -6.81 -4.32 -34.64
C GLY A 86 -6.45 -4.23 -33.16
N ASN A 87 -7.07 -3.34 -32.38
CA ASN A 87 -6.87 -3.19 -30.96
C ASN A 87 -8.19 -3.23 -30.19
N LEU A 88 -8.18 -3.71 -28.93
CA LEU A 88 -9.35 -3.67 -28.06
C LEU A 88 -9.84 -2.23 -27.88
N GLN A 89 -11.14 -1.99 -28.11
CA GLN A 89 -11.73 -0.68 -27.89
C GLN A 89 -11.79 -0.34 -26.41
N ILE A 90 -11.39 0.88 -26.05
CA ILE A 90 -11.54 1.40 -24.69
C ILE A 90 -12.74 2.34 -24.66
N PRO A 91 -13.70 2.17 -23.71
CA PRO A 91 -13.77 1.10 -22.70
C PRO A 91 -14.51 -0.16 -23.20
N ASN A 92 -15.36 -0.03 -24.22
CA ASN A 92 -16.42 -1.01 -24.49
C ASN A 92 -15.91 -2.39 -24.91
N GLY A 93 -14.94 -2.46 -25.82
CA GLY A 93 -14.42 -3.72 -26.32
C GLY A 93 -13.66 -4.51 -25.26
N ILE A 94 -12.82 -3.81 -24.47
CA ILE A 94 -12.06 -4.46 -23.42
C ILE A 94 -12.95 -4.92 -22.25
N ASP A 95 -13.95 -4.11 -21.87
CA ASP A 95 -14.89 -4.48 -20.82
C ASP A 95 -15.75 -5.67 -21.23
N LEU A 96 -16.20 -5.69 -22.49
CA LEU A 96 -16.93 -6.83 -23.06
C LEU A 96 -16.06 -8.10 -23.08
N PHE A 97 -14.81 -7.98 -23.50
CA PHE A 97 -13.87 -9.12 -23.50
C PHE A 97 -13.68 -9.69 -22.08
N LEU A 98 -13.38 -8.82 -21.10
CA LEU A 98 -13.21 -9.25 -19.71
C LEU A 98 -14.46 -9.92 -19.13
N ASN A 99 -15.65 -9.44 -19.46
CA ASN A 99 -16.91 -10.04 -19.03
C ASN A 99 -17.20 -11.39 -19.70
N ASP A 100 -16.72 -11.59 -20.93
CA ASP A 100 -16.88 -12.84 -21.68
C ASP A 100 -15.84 -13.92 -21.28
N VAL A 101 -14.75 -13.55 -20.57
CA VAL A 101 -13.72 -14.50 -20.14
C VAL A 101 -14.28 -15.65 -19.29
N PRO A 102 -15.10 -15.43 -18.25
CA PRO A 102 -15.63 -16.50 -17.42
C PRO A 102 -16.57 -17.47 -18.14
N THR A 103 -17.14 -17.06 -19.25
CA THR A 103 -18.17 -17.82 -19.99
C THR A 103 -17.69 -18.36 -21.32
N ILE A 104 -17.08 -17.53 -22.14
CA ILE A 104 -16.69 -17.88 -23.52
C ILE A 104 -15.24 -18.37 -23.57
N PHE A 105 -14.34 -17.71 -22.87
CA PHE A 105 -12.90 -17.97 -22.98
C PHE A 105 -12.31 -18.84 -21.88
N LEU A 106 -13.07 -19.21 -20.85
CA LEU A 106 -12.59 -19.99 -19.71
C LEU A 106 -11.89 -21.30 -20.11
N SER A 107 -12.42 -21.97 -21.13
CA SER A 107 -11.86 -23.25 -21.64
C SER A 107 -10.85 -23.09 -22.76
N VAL A 108 -10.66 -21.86 -23.26
CA VAL A 108 -9.83 -21.56 -24.44
C VAL A 108 -8.51 -20.92 -24.02
N LEU A 109 -8.53 -20.05 -23.01
CA LEU A 109 -7.33 -19.42 -22.45
C LEU A 109 -6.44 -20.47 -21.77
N ASN A 110 -5.13 -20.34 -21.93
CA ASN A 110 -4.20 -21.09 -21.10
C ASN A 110 -4.24 -20.63 -19.63
N SER A 111 -3.70 -21.43 -18.72
CA SER A 111 -3.79 -21.16 -17.28
C SER A 111 -3.10 -19.86 -16.84
N ASP A 112 -2.02 -19.45 -17.50
CA ASP A 112 -1.24 -18.28 -17.12
C ASP A 112 -1.89 -16.99 -17.64
N ASP A 113 -2.41 -17.02 -18.87
CA ASP A 113 -3.20 -15.91 -19.42
C ASP A 113 -4.49 -15.68 -18.63
N LEU A 114 -5.17 -16.78 -18.24
CA LEU A 114 -6.38 -16.71 -17.42
C LEU A 114 -6.10 -16.07 -16.06
N LYS A 115 -5.02 -16.47 -15.38
CA LYS A 115 -4.60 -15.85 -14.10
C LYS A 115 -4.28 -14.37 -14.26
N THR A 116 -3.57 -14.02 -15.33
CA THR A 116 -3.21 -12.64 -15.64
C THR A 116 -4.44 -11.77 -15.86
N ILE A 117 -5.40 -12.26 -16.68
CA ILE A 117 -6.65 -11.53 -16.94
C ILE A 117 -7.49 -11.40 -15.68
N ASN A 118 -7.65 -12.48 -14.92
CA ASN A 118 -8.40 -12.45 -13.65
C ASN A 118 -7.77 -11.44 -12.67
N TYR A 119 -6.46 -11.41 -12.56
CA TYR A 119 -5.75 -10.44 -11.73
C TYR A 119 -6.05 -9.00 -12.17
N ILE A 120 -5.93 -8.69 -13.48
CA ILE A 120 -6.19 -7.34 -14.01
C ILE A 120 -7.66 -6.96 -13.82
N SER A 121 -8.59 -7.89 -14.05
CA SER A 121 -10.03 -7.68 -13.87
C SER A 121 -10.37 -7.40 -12.40
N ASN A 122 -9.88 -8.23 -11.47
CA ASN A 122 -10.09 -8.04 -10.04
C ASN A 122 -9.51 -6.71 -9.56
N ARG A 123 -8.30 -6.36 -10.03
CA ARG A 123 -7.68 -5.09 -9.71
C ARG A 123 -8.48 -3.90 -10.26
N LYS A 124 -8.93 -3.95 -11.52
CA LYS A 124 -9.81 -2.95 -12.09
C LYS A 124 -11.06 -2.76 -11.23
N ASN A 125 -11.74 -3.86 -10.91
CA ASN A 125 -12.97 -3.85 -10.10
C ASN A 125 -12.70 -3.21 -8.72
N ARG A 126 -11.65 -3.62 -8.03
CA ARG A 126 -11.27 -3.06 -6.72
C ARG A 126 -10.97 -1.56 -6.75
N LEU A 127 -10.36 -1.07 -7.83
CA LEU A 127 -10.01 0.35 -7.99
C LEU A 127 -11.20 1.21 -8.45
N THR A 128 -12.17 0.63 -9.15
CA THR A 128 -13.27 1.36 -9.77
C THR A 128 -14.62 1.19 -9.07
N THR A 129 -14.80 0.15 -8.24
CA THR A 129 -16.05 -0.08 -7.50
C THR A 129 -16.24 0.99 -6.42
N ASN A 130 -17.47 1.49 -6.33
CA ASN A 130 -17.89 2.31 -5.20
C ASN A 130 -17.92 1.47 -3.94
N ASN A 131 -17.52 2.05 -2.82
CA ASN A 131 -17.38 1.31 -1.57
C ASN A 131 -17.80 2.14 -0.37
N LEU A 132 -18.39 1.47 0.61
CA LEU A 132 -18.77 2.04 1.90
C LEU A 132 -17.93 1.38 3.00
N ILE A 133 -17.14 2.17 3.71
CA ILE A 133 -16.35 1.72 4.86
C ILE A 133 -17.01 2.30 6.11
N ILE A 134 -17.55 1.44 6.96
CA ILE A 134 -18.10 1.81 8.27
C ILE A 134 -17.31 1.04 9.31
N GLY A 135 -16.55 1.74 10.13
CA GLY A 135 -15.66 1.08 11.06
C GLY A 135 -15.35 1.89 12.31
N SER A 136 -14.56 1.29 13.15
CA SER A 136 -13.98 1.90 14.33
C SER A 136 -12.50 1.62 14.38
N SER A 137 -11.74 2.52 14.95
CA SER A 137 -10.30 2.36 15.14
C SER A 137 -9.87 2.71 16.55
N PHE A 138 -8.81 2.07 16.99
CA PHE A 138 -8.15 2.34 18.25
C PHE A 138 -6.65 2.50 17.99
N SER A 139 -6.05 3.53 18.53
CA SER A 139 -4.61 3.71 18.49
C SER A 139 -4.05 4.04 19.87
N ILE A 140 -2.89 3.48 20.14
CA ILE A 140 -2.10 3.81 21.32
C ILE A 140 -0.67 4.08 20.88
N SER A 141 -0.08 5.14 21.40
CA SER A 141 1.32 5.49 21.17
C SER A 141 1.91 6.15 22.41
N ASN A 142 3.22 6.06 22.59
CA ASN A 142 3.87 6.90 23.59
C ASN A 142 3.85 8.36 23.12
N ASN A 143 3.54 9.27 24.05
CA ASN A 143 3.54 10.69 23.76
C ASN A 143 4.97 11.20 23.77
N TYR A 144 5.44 11.63 22.58
CA TYR A 144 6.79 12.15 22.44
C TYR A 144 6.73 13.51 21.73
N ASP A 145 6.67 14.59 22.55
CA ASP A 145 6.45 15.95 22.05
C ASP A 145 7.70 16.60 21.40
N ASN A 146 8.92 16.08 21.64
CA ASN A 146 10.16 16.73 21.18
C ASN A 146 11.10 15.73 20.47
N ARG A 147 10.71 15.24 19.29
CA ARG A 147 11.50 14.28 18.51
C ARG A 147 12.83 14.84 18.00
N TYR A 148 12.90 16.14 17.77
CA TYR A 148 14.05 16.79 17.11
C TYR A 148 15.14 17.22 18.09
N ASP A 149 14.82 17.35 19.37
CA ASP A 149 15.77 17.84 20.39
C ASP A 149 16.51 16.74 21.16
N LYS A 150 16.17 15.46 20.95
CA LYS A 150 16.79 14.37 21.68
C LYS A 150 17.42 13.36 20.73
N SER A 151 18.73 13.28 20.80
CA SER A 151 19.54 12.29 20.08
C SER A 151 19.25 10.84 20.53
N ASN A 152 18.70 10.64 21.72
CA ASN A 152 18.34 9.32 22.26
C ASN A 152 16.87 9.28 22.66
N PHE A 153 16.03 8.65 21.82
CA PHE A 153 14.60 8.47 22.11
C PHE A 153 14.05 7.16 21.53
N ASN A 154 12.86 6.77 21.97
CA ASN A 154 12.07 5.73 21.34
C ASN A 154 10.63 6.23 21.13
N GLN A 155 10.04 5.77 20.06
CA GLN A 155 8.62 5.97 19.76
C GLN A 155 8.01 4.66 19.32
N TRP A 156 6.84 4.35 19.85
CA TRP A 156 6.05 3.22 19.36
C TRP A 156 4.59 3.64 19.16
N ARG A 157 3.95 2.98 18.21
CA ARG A 157 2.53 3.16 17.91
C ARG A 157 1.93 1.82 17.51
N ILE A 158 0.75 1.56 18.04
CA ILE A 158 -0.09 0.43 17.67
C ILE A 158 -1.43 1.01 17.22
N ASN A 159 -1.86 0.62 16.02
CA ASN A 159 -3.17 0.95 15.47
C ASN A 159 -3.95 -0.34 15.25
N PHE A 160 -5.22 -0.31 15.55
CA PHE A 160 -6.18 -1.36 15.24
C PHE A 160 -7.43 -0.74 14.63
N GLN A 161 -7.94 -1.32 13.56
CA GLN A 161 -9.14 -0.88 12.86
C GLN A 161 -10.00 -2.09 12.53
N SER A 162 -11.31 -1.96 12.73
CA SER A 162 -12.31 -2.94 12.31
C SER A 162 -13.36 -2.25 11.48
N ALA A 163 -13.61 -2.74 10.27
CA ALA A 163 -14.66 -2.24 9.39
C ALA A 163 -15.73 -3.31 9.15
N GLY A 164 -16.98 -2.86 9.03
CA GLY A 164 -18.11 -3.68 8.63
C GLY A 164 -18.64 -4.66 9.69
N LEU A 165 -18.01 -4.78 10.87
CA LEU A 165 -18.46 -5.71 11.92
C LEU A 165 -19.86 -5.34 12.43
N ILE A 166 -20.02 -4.11 12.89
CA ILE A 166 -21.29 -3.60 13.40
C ILE A 166 -22.33 -3.53 12.27
N THR A 167 -21.93 -3.08 11.10
CA THR A 167 -22.78 -2.97 9.91
C THR A 167 -23.40 -4.30 9.54
N ASN A 168 -22.61 -5.38 9.58
CA ASN A 168 -23.09 -6.72 9.24
C ASN A 168 -24.18 -7.23 10.21
N LEU A 169 -24.15 -6.81 11.48
CA LEU A 169 -25.19 -7.16 12.46
C LEU A 169 -26.55 -6.53 12.14
N PHE A 170 -26.55 -5.34 11.53
CA PHE A 170 -27.78 -4.61 11.24
C PHE A 170 -28.34 -4.83 9.84
N THR A 171 -27.55 -5.36 8.89
CA THR A 171 -27.96 -5.47 7.47
C THR A 171 -28.74 -6.74 7.14
N GLY A 172 -28.86 -7.71 8.06
CA GLY A 172 -29.57 -8.97 7.76
C GLY A 172 -29.04 -9.70 6.51
N ASN A 173 -29.82 -10.68 6.01
CA ASN A 173 -29.46 -11.44 4.80
C ASN A 173 -30.23 -11.03 3.54
N SER A 174 -31.13 -10.03 3.60
CA SER A 174 -32.13 -9.77 2.59
C SER A 174 -31.68 -8.86 1.44
N ASN A 175 -30.70 -8.00 1.66
CA ASN A 175 -30.23 -7.06 0.63
C ASN A 175 -28.85 -7.44 0.13
N LYS A 176 -28.80 -8.11 -1.03
CA LYS A 176 -27.57 -8.47 -1.72
C LYS A 176 -27.62 -7.97 -3.15
N ASN A 177 -26.45 -7.61 -3.69
CA ASN A 177 -26.29 -7.33 -5.11
C ASN A 177 -26.17 -8.65 -5.92
N ASP A 178 -26.03 -8.54 -7.24
CA ASP A 178 -25.91 -9.67 -8.17
C ASP A 178 -24.67 -10.53 -7.90
N GLU A 179 -23.65 -9.97 -7.27
CA GLU A 179 -22.42 -10.68 -6.84
C GLU A 179 -22.57 -11.38 -5.48
N GLY A 180 -23.76 -11.33 -4.86
CA GLY A 180 -24.01 -11.91 -3.55
C GLY A 180 -23.49 -11.09 -2.36
N LYS A 181 -22.94 -9.89 -2.59
CA LYS A 181 -22.46 -8.98 -1.56
C LYS A 181 -23.63 -8.24 -0.90
N LYS A 182 -23.58 -8.13 0.43
CA LYS A 182 -24.55 -7.33 1.18
C LYS A 182 -24.35 -5.85 0.87
N ILE A 183 -25.45 -5.14 0.70
CA ILE A 183 -25.47 -3.72 0.31
C ILE A 183 -26.22 -2.86 1.31
N ILE A 184 -25.84 -1.59 1.38
CA ILE A 184 -26.57 -0.51 2.08
C ILE A 184 -26.75 0.61 1.06
N SER A 185 -27.99 1.02 0.83
CA SER A 185 -28.31 2.06 -0.17
C SER A 185 -27.63 1.80 -1.52
N ASP A 186 -27.73 0.56 -2.01
CA ASP A 186 -27.17 0.05 -3.26
C ASP A 186 -25.62 0.04 -3.34
N LEU A 187 -24.94 0.19 -2.22
CA LEU A 187 -23.49 0.15 -2.14
C LEU A 187 -23.01 -1.05 -1.30
N PRO A 188 -22.06 -1.84 -1.80
CA PRO A 188 -21.41 -2.86 -0.99
C PRO A 188 -20.58 -2.19 0.12
N PHE A 189 -20.58 -2.78 1.30
CA PHE A 189 -19.73 -2.31 2.39
C PHE A 189 -18.58 -3.28 2.62
N SER A 190 -17.44 -2.68 2.95
CA SER A 190 -16.22 -3.44 3.23
C SER A 190 -16.21 -4.02 4.63
N GLN A 191 -15.71 -5.26 4.73
CA GLN A 191 -15.40 -5.93 6.00
C GLN A 191 -13.92 -6.32 6.06
N PHE A 192 -13.20 -5.73 6.99
CA PHE A 192 -11.80 -6.06 7.24
C PHE A 192 -11.36 -5.76 8.67
N LEU A 193 -10.31 -6.43 9.10
CA LEU A 193 -9.53 -6.12 10.30
C LEU A 193 -8.15 -5.66 9.87
N LYS A 194 -7.72 -4.50 10.36
CA LYS A 194 -6.40 -3.95 10.09
C LYS A 194 -5.64 -3.68 11.38
N SER A 195 -4.37 -4.07 11.42
CA SER A 195 -3.49 -3.76 12.54
C SER A 195 -2.14 -3.30 12.02
N GLU A 196 -1.57 -2.31 12.69
CA GLU A 196 -0.26 -1.74 12.38
C GLU A 196 0.53 -1.54 13.66
N ILE A 197 1.79 -1.97 13.66
CA ILE A 197 2.72 -1.75 14.75
C ILE A 197 3.94 -1.06 14.18
N SER A 198 4.33 0.05 14.78
CA SER A 198 5.53 0.81 14.41
C SER A 198 6.36 1.09 15.64
N TYR A 199 7.67 0.86 15.54
CA TYR A 199 8.64 1.18 16.56
C TYR A 199 9.84 1.90 15.95
N ILE A 200 10.20 3.04 16.52
CA ILE A 200 11.35 3.85 16.13
C ILE A 200 12.26 4.00 17.34
N LYS A 201 13.55 3.80 17.15
CA LYS A 201 14.57 4.02 18.19
C LYS A 201 15.75 4.77 17.62
N HIS A 202 16.17 5.80 18.33
CA HIS A 202 17.42 6.51 18.10
C HIS A 202 18.37 6.28 19.27
N TRP A 203 19.62 6.04 18.95
CA TRP A 203 20.73 5.98 19.91
C TRP A 203 21.71 7.09 19.60
N ASP A 204 22.01 7.87 20.61
CA ASP A 204 23.13 8.82 20.57
C ASP A 204 24.44 8.03 20.74
N LEU A 205 25.30 8.11 19.74
CA LEU A 205 26.61 7.44 19.75
C LEU A 205 27.73 8.42 20.13
N GLY A 206 27.38 9.66 20.50
CA GLY A 206 28.34 10.73 20.78
C GLY A 206 28.94 11.34 19.50
N GLU A 207 29.78 12.37 19.69
CA GLU A 207 30.49 13.08 18.61
C GLU A 207 29.61 13.50 17.41
N SER A 208 28.37 13.88 17.69
CA SER A 208 27.36 14.25 16.68
C SER A 208 27.01 13.12 15.72
N SER A 209 27.00 11.88 16.20
CA SER A 209 26.56 10.71 15.46
C SER A 209 25.35 10.05 16.13
N THR A 210 24.44 9.53 15.30
CA THR A 210 23.20 8.90 15.76
C THR A 210 22.96 7.63 14.94
N PHE A 211 22.57 6.56 15.61
CA PHE A 211 22.04 5.38 14.95
C PHE A 211 20.52 5.34 15.13
N ALA A 212 19.80 5.35 14.03
CA ALA A 212 18.34 5.36 14.01
C ALA A 212 17.81 4.06 13.39
N THR A 213 16.76 3.49 13.99
CA THR A 213 16.08 2.33 13.46
C THR A 213 14.58 2.53 13.47
N ARG A 214 13.91 1.92 12.50
CA ARG A 214 12.45 1.81 12.44
C ARG A 214 12.07 0.38 12.11
N TYR A 215 11.04 -0.12 12.78
CA TYR A 215 10.40 -1.40 12.51
C TYR A 215 8.92 -1.17 12.29
N PHE A 216 8.38 -1.78 11.26
CA PHE A 216 6.96 -1.69 10.93
C PHE A 216 6.45 -3.06 10.50
N VAL A 217 5.31 -3.44 11.07
CA VAL A 217 4.52 -4.59 10.62
C VAL A 217 3.06 -4.14 10.54
N GLY A 218 2.42 -4.43 9.42
CA GLY A 218 1.01 -4.12 9.21
C GLY A 218 0.33 -5.22 8.43
N PHE A 219 -0.91 -5.53 8.78
CA PHE A 219 -1.78 -6.42 8.02
C PHE A 219 -3.21 -5.90 8.00
N ALA A 220 -3.93 -6.21 6.92
CA ALA A 220 -5.34 -5.90 6.74
C ALA A 220 -6.03 -7.11 6.11
N LEU A 221 -6.85 -7.81 6.91
CA LEU A 221 -7.46 -9.08 6.52
C LEU A 221 -8.91 -8.86 6.13
N PRO A 222 -9.32 -9.16 4.88
CA PRO A 222 -10.72 -9.14 4.49
C PRO A 222 -11.46 -10.32 5.14
N TYR A 223 -12.77 -10.14 5.38
CA TYR A 223 -13.64 -11.20 5.84
C TYR A 223 -15.09 -10.93 5.43
N GLY A 224 -15.93 -11.97 5.53
CA GLY A 224 -17.38 -11.86 5.38
C GLY A 224 -17.84 -11.31 4.03
N ASN A 225 -18.17 -10.03 3.96
CA ASN A 225 -18.67 -9.37 2.76
C ASN A 225 -17.56 -8.94 1.77
N SER A 226 -16.29 -9.14 2.12
CA SER A 226 -15.14 -8.70 1.33
C SER A 226 -14.18 -9.85 1.05
N ASP A 227 -13.81 -10.05 -0.20
CA ASP A 227 -12.77 -11.01 -0.61
C ASP A 227 -11.38 -10.38 -0.58
N ASN A 228 -11.33 -9.05 -0.70
CA ASN A 228 -10.11 -8.24 -0.55
C ASN A 228 -10.41 -6.91 0.13
N ILE A 229 -9.35 -6.19 0.49
CA ILE A 229 -9.45 -4.89 1.15
C ILE A 229 -9.56 -3.75 0.13
N PRO A 230 -10.21 -2.62 0.48
CA PRO A 230 -10.16 -1.42 -0.35
C PRO A 230 -8.73 -0.96 -0.60
N PHE A 231 -8.47 -0.44 -1.80
CA PHE A 231 -7.13 0.07 -2.15
C PHE A 231 -6.63 1.14 -1.19
N SER A 232 -7.53 2.01 -0.68
CA SER A 232 -7.19 3.06 0.29
C SER A 232 -6.63 2.52 1.62
N GLU A 233 -6.91 1.26 1.94
CA GLU A 233 -6.47 0.58 3.17
C GLU A 233 -5.29 -0.37 2.94
N SER A 234 -4.85 -0.55 1.69
CA SER A 234 -3.72 -1.38 1.31
C SER A 234 -2.38 -0.76 1.70
N PHE A 235 -1.37 -1.60 1.81
CA PHE A 235 0.02 -1.18 1.98
C PHE A 235 0.73 -1.15 0.63
N PHE A 236 1.72 -0.28 0.52
CA PHE A 236 2.67 -0.24 -0.59
C PHE A 236 4.10 -0.24 -0.05
N ALA A 237 5.07 -0.53 -0.91
CA ALA A 237 6.49 -0.50 -0.57
C ALA A 237 7.30 0.32 -1.59
N GLY A 238 8.47 0.78 -1.12
CA GLY A 238 9.35 1.70 -1.86
C GLY A 238 9.12 3.17 -1.52
N GLY A 239 10.08 3.99 -1.93
CA GLY A 239 10.06 5.43 -1.73
C GLY A 239 10.91 5.93 -0.57
N SER A 240 10.98 7.25 -0.45
CA SER A 240 11.94 7.97 0.39
C SER A 240 11.85 7.73 1.90
N ASN A 241 10.70 7.26 2.40
CA ASN A 241 10.46 6.97 3.81
C ASN A 241 10.19 5.48 4.08
N ASP A 242 10.51 4.63 3.12
CA ASP A 242 10.31 3.18 3.18
C ASP A 242 11.59 2.46 2.70
N ASN A 243 11.56 1.70 1.60
CA ASN A 243 12.77 1.14 1.00
C ASN A 243 13.26 2.08 -0.11
N ARG A 244 14.31 2.84 0.18
CA ARG A 244 14.86 3.91 -0.67
C ARG A 244 15.53 3.42 -1.96
N ALA A 245 15.77 2.12 -2.11
CA ALA A 245 16.31 1.54 -3.33
C ALA A 245 15.24 1.21 -4.40
N TRP A 246 13.97 1.42 -4.07
CA TRP A 246 12.82 1.30 -4.99
C TRP A 246 12.01 2.58 -5.01
N GLU A 247 11.47 2.91 -6.17
CA GLU A 247 10.45 3.95 -6.28
C GLU A 247 9.17 3.53 -5.56
N VAL A 248 8.31 4.48 -5.25
CA VAL A 248 7.01 4.22 -4.62
C VAL A 248 6.18 3.29 -5.49
N TYR A 249 5.55 2.27 -4.91
CA TYR A 249 4.79 1.22 -5.59
C TYR A 249 5.61 0.29 -6.51
N ARG A 250 6.93 0.32 -6.46
CA ARG A 250 7.80 -0.50 -7.33
C ARG A 250 8.52 -1.63 -6.61
N LEU A 251 8.05 -2.00 -5.41
CA LEU A 251 8.55 -3.14 -4.65
C LEU A 251 7.39 -4.07 -4.27
N GLY A 252 7.55 -5.36 -4.55
CA GLY A 252 6.55 -6.40 -4.26
C GLY A 252 5.31 -6.36 -5.15
N PRO A 253 4.24 -7.05 -4.79
CA PRO A 253 4.13 -8.02 -3.68
C PRO A 253 5.05 -9.23 -3.83
N GLY A 254 5.63 -9.69 -2.74
CA GLY A 254 6.48 -10.87 -2.72
C GLY A 254 7.62 -10.82 -3.73
N SER A 255 7.76 -11.87 -4.54
CA SER A 255 8.75 -11.99 -5.63
C SER A 255 8.20 -11.67 -7.02
N SER A 256 7.00 -11.12 -7.15
CA SER A 256 6.31 -10.86 -8.42
C SER A 256 6.99 -9.85 -9.36
N GLY A 257 7.93 -9.05 -8.85
CA GLY A 257 8.71 -8.11 -9.66
C GLY A 257 8.07 -6.74 -9.89
N ALA A 258 6.99 -6.42 -9.18
CA ALA A 258 6.27 -5.15 -9.30
C ALA A 258 5.90 -4.81 -10.75
N THR A 259 5.21 -5.74 -11.41
CA THR A 259 4.85 -5.66 -12.82
C THR A 259 3.79 -4.61 -13.13
N ASP A 260 3.02 -4.22 -12.12
CA ASP A 260 1.95 -3.22 -12.27
C ASP A 260 2.46 -1.80 -12.05
N GLU A 261 1.66 -0.81 -12.47
CA GLU A 261 1.97 0.61 -12.26
C GLU A 261 1.96 0.99 -10.78
N PHE A 262 1.04 0.40 -10.00
CA PHE A 262 0.86 0.64 -8.57
C PHE A 262 0.70 -0.71 -7.86
N ASN A 263 1.79 -1.18 -7.25
CA ASN A 263 1.79 -2.44 -6.53
C ASN A 263 1.44 -2.20 -5.06
N GLU A 264 0.48 -2.97 -4.58
CA GLU A 264 0.05 -2.95 -3.19
C GLU A 264 -0.21 -4.38 -2.68
N GLY A 265 -0.28 -4.51 -1.36
CA GLY A 265 -0.61 -5.74 -0.66
C GLY A 265 -1.36 -5.45 0.64
N ASN A 266 -1.82 -6.47 1.30
CA ASN A 266 -2.53 -6.36 2.57
C ASN A 266 -1.70 -6.83 3.78
N PHE A 267 -0.45 -7.23 3.56
CA PHE A 267 0.55 -7.53 4.59
C PHE A 267 1.86 -6.81 4.25
N LYS A 268 2.49 -6.18 5.23
CA LYS A 268 3.74 -5.43 5.08
C LYS A 268 4.68 -5.64 6.24
N ILE A 269 5.95 -5.85 5.93
CA ILE A 269 7.08 -5.77 6.87
C ILE A 269 8.07 -4.74 6.33
N ALA A 270 8.53 -3.83 7.20
CA ALA A 270 9.59 -2.89 6.87
C ALA A 270 10.51 -2.65 8.07
N MET A 271 11.80 -2.64 7.82
CA MET A 271 12.85 -2.33 8.79
C MET A 271 13.83 -1.37 8.15
N ASN A 272 14.14 -0.28 8.82
CA ASN A 272 15.04 0.74 8.34
C ASN A 272 16.15 0.96 9.37
N PHE A 273 17.37 1.03 8.91
CA PHE A 273 18.56 1.27 9.72
C PHE A 273 19.32 2.44 9.11
N GLU A 274 19.68 3.43 9.91
CA GLU A 274 20.39 4.61 9.42
C GLU A 274 21.43 5.08 10.42
N TYR A 275 22.68 5.10 10.01
CA TYR A 275 23.79 5.72 10.74
C TYR A 275 24.02 7.13 10.21
N ARG A 276 23.81 8.13 11.05
CA ARG A 276 23.94 9.56 10.77
C ARG A 276 25.22 10.07 11.41
N PHE A 277 25.99 10.87 10.70
CA PHE A 277 27.24 11.42 11.19
C PHE A 277 27.49 12.82 10.64
N LYS A 278 28.15 13.64 11.44
CA LYS A 278 28.53 14.99 11.03
C LYS A 278 29.66 14.95 9.99
N MET A 279 29.55 15.75 8.95
CA MET A 279 30.60 15.91 7.94
C MET A 279 31.32 17.24 8.16
N PHE A 280 30.79 18.33 7.62
CA PHE A 280 31.36 19.66 7.77
C PHE A 280 30.24 20.72 7.77
N GLY A 281 30.43 21.78 8.55
CA GLY A 281 29.47 22.87 8.64
C GLY A 281 28.07 22.39 8.99
N ARG A 282 27.12 22.62 8.10
CA ARG A 282 25.70 22.18 8.21
C ARG A 282 25.41 20.89 7.45
N PHE A 283 26.42 20.23 6.89
CA PHE A 283 26.25 18.98 6.17
C PHE A 283 26.49 17.79 7.09
N ASN A 284 25.55 16.84 7.01
CA ASN A 284 25.62 15.54 7.67
C ASN A 284 25.52 14.44 6.61
N GLY A 285 26.23 13.35 6.83
CA GLY A 285 26.15 12.13 6.03
C GLY A 285 25.22 11.11 6.69
N ALA A 286 24.70 10.20 5.88
CA ALA A 286 24.01 9.02 6.38
C ALA A 286 24.35 7.79 5.55
N LEU A 287 24.57 6.66 6.21
CA LEU A 287 24.60 5.34 5.61
C LEU A 287 23.35 4.59 6.04
N PHE A 288 22.70 3.90 5.13
CA PHE A 288 21.45 3.23 5.44
C PHE A 288 21.29 1.85 4.82
N SER A 289 20.47 1.05 5.46
CA SER A 289 19.95 -0.20 4.92
C SER A 289 18.45 -0.29 5.22
N ASP A 290 17.66 -0.47 4.17
CA ASP A 290 16.20 -0.61 4.23
C ASP A 290 15.84 -2.04 3.83
N ILE A 291 15.08 -2.73 4.67
CA ILE A 291 14.66 -4.11 4.47
C ILE A 291 13.14 -4.13 4.51
N GLY A 292 12.48 -4.73 3.54
CA GLY A 292 11.04 -4.84 3.58
C GLY A 292 10.43 -5.38 2.31
N ASN A 293 9.15 -5.72 2.41
CA ASN A 293 8.31 -6.10 1.28
C ASN A 293 6.83 -5.98 1.67
N ILE A 294 5.96 -6.16 0.70
CA ILE A 294 4.51 -6.34 0.87
C ILE A 294 4.11 -7.69 0.28
N TRP A 295 2.98 -8.21 0.72
CA TRP A 295 2.39 -9.45 0.22
C TRP A 295 0.87 -9.37 0.30
N ASN A 296 0.23 -10.34 -0.33
CA ASN A 296 -1.19 -10.64 -0.18
C ASN A 296 -1.36 -11.79 0.83
N LEU A 297 -2.20 -11.59 1.83
CA LEU A 297 -2.45 -12.53 2.91
C LEU A 297 -3.96 -12.77 3.06
N LEU A 298 -4.41 -14.02 2.90
CA LEU A 298 -5.79 -14.43 3.11
C LEU A 298 -6.82 -13.60 2.29
N ASP A 299 -6.49 -13.29 1.06
CA ASP A 299 -7.36 -12.62 0.09
C ASP A 299 -7.56 -13.49 -1.16
N ASP A 300 -8.23 -12.96 -2.19
CA ASP A 300 -8.54 -13.66 -3.44
C ASP A 300 -7.40 -13.70 -4.47
N THR A 301 -6.20 -13.29 -4.08
CA THR A 301 -5.03 -13.32 -4.97
C THR A 301 -4.68 -14.76 -5.35
N GLU A 302 -4.57 -15.05 -6.65
CA GLU A 302 -4.22 -16.38 -7.17
C GLU A 302 -2.72 -16.58 -7.42
N ASP A 303 -1.96 -15.50 -7.66
CA ASP A 303 -0.52 -15.55 -7.96
C ASP A 303 0.30 -15.85 -6.70
N GLU A 304 0.87 -17.06 -6.64
CA GLU A 304 1.68 -17.52 -5.50
C GLU A 304 2.91 -16.63 -5.24
N ASN A 305 3.46 -15.95 -6.27
CA ASN A 305 4.58 -15.03 -6.08
C ASN A 305 4.20 -13.75 -5.34
N ARG A 306 2.92 -13.51 -5.14
CA ARG A 306 2.37 -12.34 -4.44
C ARG A 306 1.88 -12.66 -3.02
N LYS A 307 1.68 -13.94 -2.71
CA LYS A 307 1.12 -14.39 -1.43
C LYS A 307 2.17 -14.47 -0.33
N PHE A 308 1.69 -14.38 0.89
CA PHE A 308 2.43 -14.77 2.08
C PHE A 308 1.84 -16.06 2.63
N ASN A 309 2.51 -17.18 2.38
CA ASN A 309 2.08 -18.52 2.79
C ASN A 309 2.74 -18.99 4.08
N GLY A 310 3.85 -18.34 4.49
CA GLY A 310 4.54 -18.70 5.71
C GLY A 310 5.90 -18.03 5.90
N PHE A 311 6.63 -18.48 6.91
CA PHE A 311 7.93 -17.90 7.25
C PHE A 311 9.00 -18.05 6.15
N GLU A 312 8.83 -18.96 5.22
CA GLU A 312 9.75 -19.15 4.08
C GLU A 312 9.74 -17.94 3.15
N ASP A 313 8.59 -17.25 3.05
CA ASP A 313 8.42 -16.05 2.22
C ASP A 313 9.14 -14.82 2.79
N LEU A 314 9.62 -14.89 4.05
CA LEU A 314 10.55 -13.88 4.57
C LEU A 314 11.88 -13.84 3.79
N SER A 315 12.20 -14.89 3.03
CA SER A 315 13.31 -14.88 2.07
C SER A 315 13.10 -13.92 0.89
N GLU A 316 11.90 -13.37 0.75
CA GLU A 316 11.53 -12.36 -0.25
C GLU A 316 11.63 -10.92 0.28
N LEU A 317 12.10 -10.72 1.51
CA LEU A 317 12.40 -9.38 2.02
C LEU A 317 13.50 -8.74 1.16
N ALA A 318 13.16 -7.67 0.46
CA ALA A 318 14.08 -6.89 -0.34
C ALA A 318 15.03 -6.08 0.55
N ILE A 319 16.30 -5.97 0.15
CA ILE A 319 17.29 -5.17 0.87
C ILE A 319 17.81 -4.07 -0.05
N GLY A 320 17.58 -2.82 0.35
CA GLY A 320 18.16 -1.63 -0.23
C GLY A 320 19.26 -1.09 0.69
N SER A 321 20.40 -0.70 0.13
CA SER A 321 21.45 -0.02 0.87
C SER A 321 21.83 1.26 0.15
N GLY A 322 22.35 2.22 0.87
CA GLY A 322 22.72 3.45 0.23
C GLY A 322 23.37 4.46 1.17
N PHE A 323 23.57 5.61 0.60
CA PHE A 323 24.13 6.72 1.33
C PHE A 323 23.32 8.00 1.04
N GLY A 324 23.31 8.91 1.99
CA GLY A 324 22.57 10.14 1.86
C GLY A 324 23.28 11.35 2.41
N LEU A 325 22.98 12.50 1.83
CA LEU A 325 23.43 13.81 2.27
C LEU A 325 22.28 14.57 2.94
N ARG A 326 22.57 15.23 4.04
CA ARG A 326 21.64 16.06 4.80
C ARG A 326 22.21 17.46 4.92
N TYR A 327 21.39 18.46 4.63
CA TYR A 327 21.69 19.86 4.90
C TYR A 327 20.74 20.40 5.97
N ASP A 328 21.28 20.72 7.13
CA ASP A 328 20.52 21.25 8.24
C ASP A 328 20.46 22.78 8.18
N SER A 329 19.29 23.34 7.85
CA SER A 329 19.07 24.80 7.81
C SER A 329 18.81 25.39 9.19
N GLY A 330 18.58 24.57 10.22
CA GLY A 330 18.11 24.97 11.55
C GLY A 330 16.58 24.99 11.69
N LEU A 331 15.83 25.15 10.59
CA LEU A 331 14.37 25.07 10.56
C LEU A 331 13.89 23.72 10.04
N PHE A 332 14.59 23.19 9.05
CA PHE A 332 14.32 21.89 8.42
C PHE A 332 15.60 21.29 7.85
N VAL A 333 15.58 19.98 7.66
CA VAL A 333 16.68 19.22 7.08
C VAL A 333 16.32 18.85 5.65
N PHE A 334 17.09 19.32 4.69
CA PHE A 334 17.03 18.83 3.31
C PHE A 334 17.78 17.51 3.18
N ARG A 335 17.19 16.57 2.51
CA ARG A 335 17.71 15.23 2.36
C ARG A 335 17.81 14.83 0.88
N LEU A 336 18.95 14.28 0.50
CA LEU A 336 19.19 13.61 -0.77
C LEU A 336 19.75 12.22 -0.48
N ASP A 337 19.00 11.18 -0.83
CA ASP A 337 19.39 9.78 -0.64
C ASP A 337 19.61 9.10 -1.99
N MET A 338 20.65 8.28 -2.10
CA MET A 338 20.92 7.38 -3.20
C MET A 338 20.78 5.93 -2.72
N GLY A 339 19.77 5.22 -3.19
CA GLY A 339 19.50 3.83 -2.86
C GLY A 339 19.91 2.86 -3.96
N LEU A 340 20.52 1.76 -3.57
CA LEU A 340 20.99 0.67 -4.43
C LEU A 340 20.36 -0.65 -4.00
N LYS A 341 19.87 -1.44 -4.94
CA LYS A 341 19.26 -2.75 -4.68
C LYS A 341 20.32 -3.78 -4.31
N THR A 342 20.44 -4.08 -3.02
CA THR A 342 21.42 -5.05 -2.48
C THR A 342 20.91 -6.47 -2.64
N TYR A 343 19.63 -6.70 -2.32
CA TYR A 343 18.94 -7.97 -2.53
C TYR A 343 17.59 -7.70 -3.17
N ASN A 344 17.37 -8.28 -4.36
CA ASN A 344 16.13 -8.12 -5.12
C ASN A 344 15.40 -9.47 -5.22
N PRO A 345 14.27 -9.65 -4.50
CA PRO A 345 13.53 -10.90 -4.49
C PRO A 345 12.90 -11.27 -5.84
N ALA A 346 12.66 -10.28 -6.70
CA ALA A 346 12.13 -10.49 -8.05
C ALA A 346 13.10 -11.16 -9.03
N GLN A 347 14.38 -11.27 -8.67
CA GLN A 347 15.35 -12.01 -9.46
C GLN A 347 15.29 -13.51 -9.17
N GLU A 348 15.79 -14.33 -10.10
CA GLU A 348 15.98 -15.77 -9.89
C GLU A 348 16.74 -16.03 -8.58
N LYS A 349 16.41 -17.07 -7.83
CA LYS A 349 16.93 -17.36 -6.48
C LYS A 349 18.44 -17.28 -6.36
N ASN A 350 19.18 -17.72 -7.39
CA ASN A 350 20.64 -17.70 -7.45
C ASN A 350 21.24 -16.33 -7.84
N ARG A 351 20.39 -15.34 -8.20
CA ARG A 351 20.80 -14.03 -8.71
C ARG A 351 20.23 -12.85 -7.90
N ARG A 352 19.59 -13.12 -6.76
CA ARG A 352 18.94 -12.10 -5.93
C ARG A 352 19.94 -11.11 -5.31
N TRP A 353 21.15 -11.58 -4.96
CA TRP A 353 22.18 -10.75 -4.33
C TRP A 353 23.01 -9.97 -5.36
N LEU A 354 23.13 -8.66 -5.14
CA LEU A 354 23.99 -7.71 -5.85
C LEU A 354 23.80 -7.64 -7.39
N LYS A 355 22.85 -8.37 -7.97
CA LYS A 355 22.59 -8.36 -9.41
C LYS A 355 22.20 -6.97 -9.91
N ASP A 356 21.40 -6.26 -9.13
CA ASP A 356 20.91 -4.92 -9.43
C ASP A 356 21.68 -3.81 -8.68
N PHE A 357 22.79 -4.16 -8.02
CA PHE A 357 23.63 -3.21 -7.28
C PHE A 357 24.56 -2.47 -8.24
N ASN A 358 24.02 -1.47 -8.92
CA ASN A 358 24.79 -0.62 -9.81
C ASN A 358 24.20 0.80 -9.91
N LEU A 359 25.06 1.78 -10.24
CA LEU A 359 24.68 3.19 -10.27
C LEU A 359 23.64 3.53 -11.34
N LYS A 360 23.53 2.76 -12.44
CA LYS A 360 22.52 2.98 -13.48
C LYS A 360 21.10 2.66 -13.02
N LYS A 361 20.99 1.80 -11.99
CA LYS A 361 19.72 1.40 -11.37
C LYS A 361 19.51 2.06 -10.01
N ALA A 362 20.37 3.02 -9.63
CA ALA A 362 20.24 3.75 -8.39
C ALA A 362 18.96 4.59 -8.39
N VAL A 363 18.27 4.61 -7.25
CA VAL A 363 17.10 5.46 -7.02
C VAL A 363 17.51 6.65 -6.17
N PHE A 364 17.21 7.85 -6.67
CA PHE A 364 17.48 9.09 -5.97
C PHE A 364 16.19 9.60 -5.32
N ASN A 365 16.26 9.87 -4.02
CA ASN A 365 15.14 10.37 -3.24
C ASN A 365 15.48 11.74 -2.67
N ILE A 366 14.58 12.69 -2.86
CA ILE A 366 14.65 14.02 -2.22
C ILE A 366 13.59 14.06 -1.12
N GLY A 367 13.94 14.59 0.04
CA GLY A 367 13.01 14.70 1.15
C GLY A 367 13.29 15.89 2.05
N LEU A 368 12.30 16.24 2.85
CA LEU A 368 12.42 17.18 3.95
C LEU A 368 12.38 16.41 5.26
N ASN A 369 13.23 16.77 6.20
CA ASN A 369 13.44 16.13 7.50
C ASN A 369 13.98 14.69 7.39
N TYR A 370 14.18 14.06 8.53
CA TYR A 370 14.62 12.66 8.58
C TYR A 370 13.48 11.71 8.21
N PRO A 371 13.77 10.51 7.65
CA PRO A 371 12.73 9.57 7.19
C PRO A 371 11.94 8.95 8.34
N PHE A 372 12.51 8.90 9.54
CA PHE A 372 11.92 8.38 10.77
C PHE A 372 12.67 8.89 12.00
#